data_63de41d1efa20ad7435968874f5f1e00
#
_entry.id   63de41d1efa20ad7435968874f5f1e00
#
_cell.length_a   1.000
_cell.length_b   1.000
_cell.length_c   1.000
_cell.angle_alpha   90.00
_cell.angle_beta   90.00
_cell.angle_gamma   90.00
#
_symmetry.space_group_name_H-M   'P 1'
#
loop_
_entity.id
_entity.type
_entity.pdbx_description
1 polymer ?
#
loop_
_entity_poly.entity_id
_entity_poly.type
_entity_poly.pdbx_seq_one_letter_code
_entity_poly.pdbx_strand_id
1 'polypeptide(L)'
;MLRVIGPLWNEKVVTALRTRTRIEAVLNHAKAMGYRKGDNPAAWKGNLEAVLPKPKPLRERVKHHAAIHYREVPAFIAKLRAQSGPYAIFETLEFTILTATRTLEAVRATWDEINFEEKLWTIPTRRMKAGMEHRIPLSQRALEILSRMAKIKNSEWVYPGKIHGRPLNDNALIDALRRMEPDITTHGFRSAFRTWCYEHTKVRDEIAEAALAHTVGNQVRRAYLRGDALEERRGLMSLWAVHCEPRRDNVVSIGGKPIPA
;
A
#
# COMPACT_ATOMS: atom_id res chain seq x y z
N MET A 1 16.23 18.92 -24.96
CA MET A 1 15.53 18.82 -23.67
C MET A 1 14.04 19.17 -23.83
N LEU A 2 13.66 20.31 -24.38
CA LEU A 2 12.25 20.71 -24.51
C LEU A 2 11.42 19.74 -25.35
N ARG A 3 11.98 19.13 -26.41
CA ARG A 3 11.29 18.09 -27.21
C ARG A 3 10.90 16.85 -26.38
N VAL A 4 11.63 16.56 -25.31
CA VAL A 4 11.39 15.37 -24.44
C VAL A 4 10.37 15.68 -23.35
N ILE A 5 10.51 16.82 -22.68
CA ILE A 5 9.67 17.13 -21.51
C ILE A 5 8.49 18.04 -21.84
N GLY A 6 8.56 18.82 -22.93
CA GLY A 6 7.51 19.77 -23.31
C GLY A 6 6.11 19.13 -23.43
N PRO A 7 5.94 18.04 -24.18
CA PRO A 7 4.64 17.36 -24.27
C PRO A 7 4.08 16.90 -22.92
N LEU A 8 4.96 16.52 -21.98
CA LEU A 8 4.57 16.03 -20.66
C LEU A 8 4.36 17.16 -19.64
N TRP A 9 4.87 18.38 -19.94
CA TRP A 9 4.94 19.45 -18.95
C TRP A 9 3.58 19.95 -18.47
N ASN A 10 2.58 19.94 -19.35
CA ASN A 10 1.22 20.36 -19.02
C ASN A 10 0.30 19.20 -18.63
N GLU A 11 0.51 18.01 -19.19
CA GLU A 11 -0.36 16.87 -19.02
C GLU A 11 0.06 15.97 -17.85
N LYS A 12 1.37 15.68 -17.73
CA LYS A 12 1.94 14.72 -16.76
C LYS A 12 3.10 15.35 -16.00
N VAL A 13 2.83 16.48 -15.33
CA VAL A 13 3.84 17.31 -14.67
C VAL A 13 4.77 16.54 -13.75
N VAL A 14 4.25 15.62 -12.93
CA VAL A 14 5.07 14.80 -12.01
C VAL A 14 6.06 13.94 -12.80
N THR A 15 5.61 13.36 -13.92
CA THR A 15 6.47 12.56 -14.80
C THR A 15 7.51 13.46 -15.47
N ALA A 16 7.11 14.62 -16.00
CA ALA A 16 8.01 15.59 -16.62
C ALA A 16 9.11 16.06 -15.65
N LEU A 17 8.74 16.42 -14.42
CA LEU A 17 9.69 16.83 -13.38
C LEU A 17 10.67 15.70 -13.02
N ARG A 18 10.18 14.48 -12.80
CA ARG A 18 11.03 13.33 -12.50
C ARG A 18 11.98 13.00 -13.65
N THR A 19 11.48 13.03 -14.89
CA THR A 19 12.28 12.78 -16.09
C THR A 19 13.36 13.85 -16.22
N ARG A 20 13.01 15.14 -16.06
CA ARG A 20 13.96 16.25 -16.07
C ARG A 20 15.07 16.03 -15.03
N THR A 21 14.70 15.79 -13.79
CA THR A 21 15.68 15.62 -12.69
C THR A 21 16.62 14.44 -12.94
N ARG A 22 16.11 13.33 -13.48
CA ARG A 22 16.96 12.18 -13.85
C ARG A 22 17.95 12.52 -14.97
N ILE A 23 17.49 13.19 -16.02
CA ILE A 23 18.35 13.62 -17.13
C ILE A 23 19.38 14.62 -16.60
N GLU A 24 18.98 15.57 -15.75
CA GLU A 24 19.88 16.53 -15.12
C GLU A 24 20.99 15.84 -14.34
N ALA A 25 20.65 14.85 -13.52
CA ALA A 25 21.61 14.06 -12.74
C ALA A 25 22.62 13.32 -13.64
N VAL A 26 22.13 12.62 -14.68
CA VAL A 26 22.99 11.88 -15.64
C VAL A 26 23.94 12.84 -16.37
N LEU A 27 23.43 13.97 -16.86
CA LEU A 27 24.27 14.93 -17.59
C LEU A 27 25.26 15.66 -16.69
N ASN A 28 24.93 15.92 -15.41
CA ASN A 28 25.86 16.46 -14.43
C ASN A 28 26.98 15.46 -14.11
N HIS A 29 26.61 14.17 -13.95
CA HIS A 29 27.62 13.11 -13.76
C HIS A 29 28.56 13.01 -14.97
N ALA A 30 28.01 13.00 -16.19
CA ALA A 30 28.80 12.96 -17.42
C ALA A 30 29.75 14.17 -17.55
N LYS A 31 29.32 15.36 -17.11
CA LYS A 31 30.17 16.56 -17.06
C LYS A 31 31.27 16.41 -16.03
N ALA A 32 30.97 15.91 -14.83
CA ALA A 32 31.96 15.69 -13.77
C ALA A 32 33.03 14.66 -14.15
N MET A 33 32.64 13.62 -14.90
CA MET A 33 33.56 12.59 -15.43
C MET A 33 34.30 13.02 -16.70
N GLY A 34 34.12 14.23 -17.17
CA GLY A 34 34.79 14.72 -18.37
C GLY A 34 34.23 14.19 -19.72
N TYR A 35 33.17 13.38 -19.68
CA TYR A 35 32.54 12.80 -20.90
C TYR A 35 31.73 13.82 -21.68
N ARG A 36 31.46 14.99 -21.08
CA ARG A 36 30.68 16.06 -21.70
C ARG A 36 31.23 17.42 -21.30
N LYS A 37 31.23 18.36 -22.26
CA LYS A 37 31.52 19.79 -22.06
C LYS A 37 30.23 20.62 -22.22
N GLY A 38 30.22 21.84 -21.67
CA GLY A 38 29.12 22.78 -21.76
C GLY A 38 28.06 22.64 -20.67
N ASP A 39 27.05 23.49 -20.71
CA ASP A 39 26.03 23.56 -19.69
C ASP A 39 24.99 22.44 -19.78
N ASN A 40 24.36 22.15 -18.64
CA ASN A 40 23.37 21.07 -18.59
C ASN A 40 22.03 21.56 -19.14
N PRO A 41 21.55 21.05 -20.30
CA PRO A 41 20.29 21.48 -20.90
C PRO A 41 19.05 21.07 -20.08
N ALA A 42 19.21 20.25 -19.04
CA ALA A 42 18.15 19.86 -18.11
C ALA A 42 18.15 20.67 -16.81
N ALA A 43 19.12 21.59 -16.63
CA ALA A 43 19.15 22.49 -15.48
C ALA A 43 17.87 23.34 -15.43
N TRP A 44 17.28 23.48 -14.24
CA TRP A 44 16.12 24.33 -14.06
C TRP A 44 16.53 25.80 -13.99
N LYS A 45 17.34 26.15 -12.98
CA LYS A 45 17.82 27.52 -12.77
C LYS A 45 18.73 27.95 -13.92
N GLY A 46 18.51 29.17 -14.40
CA GLY A 46 19.31 29.76 -15.46
C GLY A 46 19.12 29.16 -16.86
N ASN A 47 18.17 28.20 -17.03
CA ASN A 47 17.91 27.56 -18.32
C ASN A 47 16.41 27.30 -18.51
N LEU A 48 15.88 26.15 -18.07
CA LEU A 48 14.49 25.76 -18.38
C LEU A 48 13.44 26.65 -17.70
N GLU A 49 13.75 27.31 -16.62
CA GLU A 49 12.85 28.27 -15.97
C GLU A 49 12.50 29.51 -16.83
N ALA A 50 13.35 29.81 -17.82
CA ALA A 50 13.10 30.92 -18.73
C ALA A 50 12.11 30.56 -19.86
N VAL A 51 11.94 29.26 -20.14
CA VAL A 51 11.16 28.77 -21.31
C VAL A 51 9.98 27.88 -20.93
N LEU A 52 9.94 27.37 -19.70
CA LEU A 52 8.82 26.56 -19.21
C LEU A 52 8.09 27.30 -18.08
N PRO A 53 6.76 27.28 -18.07
CA PRO A 53 6.01 27.85 -16.95
C PRO A 53 6.38 27.13 -15.67
N LYS A 54 6.48 27.88 -14.55
CA LYS A 54 6.70 27.27 -13.24
C LYS A 54 5.63 26.21 -13.00
N PRO A 55 6.00 24.97 -12.64
CA PRO A 55 5.02 23.96 -12.33
C PRO A 55 4.14 24.48 -11.20
N LYS A 56 2.83 24.47 -11.38
CA LYS A 56 1.92 24.76 -10.26
C LYS A 56 2.25 23.82 -9.09
N PRO A 57 2.10 24.26 -7.83
CA PRO A 57 2.39 23.43 -6.67
C PRO A 57 1.77 22.04 -6.83
N LEU A 58 2.53 20.99 -6.47
CA LEU A 58 2.09 19.59 -6.58
C LEU A 58 0.70 19.37 -5.91
N ARG A 59 0.41 20.13 -4.84
CA ARG A 59 -0.85 20.08 -4.11
C ARG A 59 -2.09 20.37 -4.97
N GLU A 60 -1.98 21.20 -5.99
CA GLU A 60 -3.11 21.57 -6.86
C GLU A 60 -3.35 20.59 -8.01
N ARG A 61 -2.39 19.67 -8.27
CA ARG A 61 -2.41 18.77 -9.45
C ARG A 61 -2.42 17.29 -9.11
N VAL A 62 -2.10 16.92 -7.87
CA VAL A 62 -2.25 15.55 -7.42
C VAL A 62 -3.73 15.34 -7.12
N LYS A 63 -4.48 14.80 -8.10
CA LYS A 63 -5.67 14.04 -7.72
C LYS A 63 -5.15 12.98 -6.75
N HIS A 64 -5.46 13.14 -5.48
CA HIS A 64 -5.26 12.06 -4.53
C HIS A 64 -5.90 10.83 -5.14
N HIS A 65 -5.17 9.72 -5.22
CA HIS A 65 -5.78 8.46 -5.60
C HIS A 65 -7.01 8.30 -4.71
N ALA A 66 -8.17 8.10 -5.32
CA ALA A 66 -9.39 7.91 -4.58
C ALA A 66 -9.14 6.74 -3.61
N ALA A 67 -9.17 7.06 -2.35
CA ALA A 67 -9.07 6.07 -1.28
C ALA A 67 -10.51 5.67 -0.94
N ILE A 68 -10.74 4.38 -0.78
CA ILE A 68 -12.00 3.92 -0.21
C ILE A 68 -12.13 4.50 1.20
N HIS A 69 -13.30 4.99 1.55
CA HIS A 69 -13.53 5.42 2.93
C HIS A 69 -13.53 4.18 3.85
N TYR A 70 -12.90 4.26 5.02
CA TYR A 70 -12.79 3.08 5.91
C TYR A 70 -14.14 2.43 6.25
N ARG A 71 -15.25 3.22 6.31
CA ARG A 71 -16.61 2.70 6.54
C ARG A 71 -17.12 1.80 5.43
N GLU A 72 -16.57 1.91 4.23
CA GLU A 72 -16.94 1.12 3.05
C GLU A 72 -16.12 -0.15 2.92
N VAL A 73 -15.01 -0.27 3.69
CA VAL A 73 -14.14 -1.45 3.64
C VAL A 73 -14.88 -2.76 3.94
N PRO A 74 -15.78 -2.85 4.94
CA PRO A 74 -16.54 -4.08 5.18
C PRO A 74 -17.39 -4.52 3.98
N ALA A 75 -18.09 -3.58 3.33
CA ALA A 75 -18.89 -3.86 2.13
C ALA A 75 -18.00 -4.28 0.95
N PHE A 76 -16.84 -3.65 0.80
CA PHE A 76 -15.86 -4.06 -0.20
C PHE A 76 -15.33 -5.48 0.06
N ILE A 77 -15.02 -5.85 1.31
CA ILE A 77 -14.60 -7.21 1.67
C ILE A 77 -15.70 -8.24 1.36
N ALA A 78 -16.98 -7.91 1.62
CA ALA A 78 -18.09 -8.77 1.23
C ALA A 78 -18.11 -9.01 -0.30
N LYS A 79 -17.99 -7.94 -1.08
CA LYS A 79 -17.92 -7.98 -2.54
C LYS A 79 -16.69 -8.76 -3.03
N LEU A 80 -15.54 -8.60 -2.37
CA LEU A 80 -14.31 -9.30 -2.69
C LEU A 80 -14.43 -10.80 -2.47
N ARG A 81 -15.00 -11.22 -1.34
CA ARG A 81 -15.23 -12.65 -1.01
C ARG A 81 -16.24 -13.33 -1.92
N ALA A 82 -17.17 -12.59 -2.53
CA ALA A 82 -18.13 -13.09 -3.49
C ALA A 82 -17.56 -13.26 -4.92
N GLN A 83 -16.32 -12.82 -5.17
CA GLN A 83 -15.72 -12.91 -6.50
C GLN A 83 -15.40 -14.35 -6.88
N SER A 84 -15.74 -14.71 -8.13
CA SER A 84 -15.29 -15.93 -8.77
C SER A 84 -14.03 -15.65 -9.60
N GLY A 85 -13.03 -16.54 -9.54
CA GLY A 85 -11.81 -16.37 -10.34
C GLY A 85 -10.55 -16.89 -9.64
N PRO A 86 -9.36 -16.39 -10.03
CA PRO A 86 -8.10 -16.85 -9.47
C PRO A 86 -8.05 -16.59 -7.97
N TYR A 87 -8.29 -17.63 -7.20
CA TYR A 87 -8.42 -17.60 -5.74
C TYR A 87 -7.28 -16.86 -5.05
N ALA A 88 -6.03 -17.16 -5.45
CA ALA A 88 -4.85 -16.52 -4.86
C ALA A 88 -4.86 -14.97 -4.96
N ILE A 89 -5.45 -14.39 -6.01
CA ILE A 89 -5.49 -12.92 -6.18
C ILE A 89 -6.40 -12.28 -5.14
N PHE A 90 -7.60 -12.83 -4.94
CA PHE A 90 -8.57 -12.27 -4.00
C PHE A 90 -8.14 -12.48 -2.55
N GLU A 91 -7.57 -13.65 -2.25
CA GLU A 91 -6.97 -13.92 -0.94
C GLU A 91 -5.79 -12.97 -0.64
N THR A 92 -4.93 -12.70 -1.63
CA THR A 92 -3.83 -11.75 -1.47
C THR A 92 -4.34 -10.33 -1.25
N LEU A 93 -5.38 -9.92 -1.96
CA LEU A 93 -5.94 -8.58 -1.80
C LEU A 93 -6.57 -8.41 -0.41
N GLU A 94 -7.35 -9.39 0.06
CA GLU A 94 -7.90 -9.38 1.41
C GLU A 94 -6.78 -9.36 2.46
N PHE A 95 -5.76 -10.20 2.31
CA PHE A 95 -4.61 -10.23 3.19
C PHE A 95 -3.86 -8.88 3.23
N THR A 96 -3.68 -8.24 2.06
CA THR A 96 -3.06 -6.91 1.95
C THR A 96 -3.85 -5.85 2.73
N ILE A 97 -5.18 -5.91 2.66
CA ILE A 97 -6.08 -5.00 3.40
C ILE A 97 -5.96 -5.25 4.90
N LEU A 98 -6.08 -6.50 5.33
CA LEU A 98 -6.03 -6.90 6.75
C LEU A 98 -4.70 -6.57 7.42
N THR A 99 -3.59 -6.68 6.68
CA THR A 99 -2.24 -6.40 7.18
C THR A 99 -1.80 -4.96 6.96
N ALA A 100 -2.59 -4.16 6.24
CA ALA A 100 -2.28 -2.79 5.83
C ALA A 100 -0.89 -2.64 5.16
N THR A 101 -0.41 -3.69 4.47
CA THR A 101 0.90 -3.73 3.82
C THR A 101 0.89 -3.12 2.42
N ARG A 102 2.08 -2.91 1.84
CA ARG A 102 2.17 -2.52 0.43
C ARG A 102 1.94 -3.73 -0.46
N THR A 103 1.40 -3.50 -1.65
CA THR A 103 1.08 -4.54 -2.63
C THR A 103 2.22 -5.54 -2.83
N LEU A 104 3.44 -5.05 -3.10
CA LEU A 104 4.58 -5.93 -3.37
C LEU A 104 5.10 -6.66 -2.13
N GLU A 105 4.84 -6.13 -0.94
CA GLU A 105 5.16 -6.82 0.30
C GLU A 105 4.30 -8.09 0.42
N ALA A 106 2.98 -7.98 0.19
CA ALA A 106 2.07 -9.12 0.23
C ALA A 106 2.26 -10.08 -0.96
N VAL A 107 2.29 -9.59 -2.19
CA VAL A 107 2.42 -10.41 -3.41
C VAL A 107 3.68 -11.30 -3.39
N ARG A 108 4.77 -10.80 -2.80
CA ARG A 108 6.05 -11.49 -2.70
C ARG A 108 6.31 -12.11 -1.32
N ALA A 109 5.26 -12.37 -0.54
CA ALA A 109 5.40 -13.08 0.73
C ALA A 109 5.85 -14.51 0.50
N THR A 110 6.80 -14.98 1.32
CA THR A 110 7.30 -16.34 1.31
C THR A 110 6.94 -17.08 2.61
N TRP A 111 6.87 -18.40 2.55
CA TRP A 111 6.44 -19.18 3.70
C TRP A 111 7.41 -19.14 4.88
N ASP A 112 8.70 -18.91 4.64
CA ASP A 112 9.73 -18.74 5.66
C ASP A 112 9.58 -17.44 6.47
N GLU A 113 8.78 -16.49 5.97
CA GLU A 113 8.45 -15.24 6.66
C GLU A 113 7.27 -15.39 7.64
N ILE A 114 6.52 -16.50 7.57
CA ILE A 114 5.28 -16.72 8.33
C ILE A 114 5.54 -17.62 9.54
N ASN A 115 5.32 -17.09 10.72
CA ASN A 115 5.29 -17.86 11.96
C ASN A 115 3.84 -18.00 12.46
N PHE A 116 3.27 -19.21 12.31
CA PHE A 116 1.90 -19.49 12.71
C PHE A 116 1.73 -19.55 14.23
N GLU A 117 2.75 -20.01 14.97
CA GLU A 117 2.71 -20.12 16.43
C GLU A 117 2.67 -18.75 17.09
N GLU A 118 3.56 -17.85 16.65
CA GLU A 118 3.61 -16.47 17.12
C GLU A 118 2.55 -15.57 16.48
N LYS A 119 1.84 -16.08 15.45
CA LYS A 119 0.89 -15.33 14.63
C LYS A 119 1.53 -14.06 14.06
N LEU A 120 2.67 -14.26 13.42
CA LEU A 120 3.54 -13.17 12.98
C LEU A 120 4.01 -13.38 11.55
N TRP A 121 4.01 -12.29 10.77
CA TRP A 121 4.67 -12.22 9.48
C TRP A 121 5.85 -11.26 9.57
N THR A 122 7.06 -11.76 9.32
CA THR A 122 8.29 -10.98 9.39
C THR A 122 8.86 -10.74 8.00
N ILE A 123 8.75 -9.52 7.52
CA ILE A 123 9.31 -9.11 6.23
C ILE A 123 10.76 -8.70 6.44
N PRO A 124 11.73 -9.38 5.82
CA PRO A 124 13.14 -9.10 6.04
C PRO A 124 13.57 -7.75 5.43
N THR A 125 14.61 -7.16 6.00
CA THR A 125 15.17 -5.86 5.62
C THR A 125 15.36 -5.69 4.11
N ARG A 126 15.83 -6.72 3.40
CA ARG A 126 16.08 -6.69 1.94
C ARG A 126 14.83 -6.43 1.10
N ARG A 127 13.64 -6.74 1.63
CA ARG A 127 12.35 -6.53 0.96
C ARG A 127 11.68 -5.21 1.33
N MET A 128 12.16 -4.56 2.38
CA MET A 128 11.55 -3.34 2.89
C MET A 128 12.15 -2.09 2.26
N LYS A 129 11.26 -1.19 1.77
CA LYS A 129 11.69 0.10 1.17
C LYS A 129 12.50 0.98 2.16
N ALA A 130 12.19 0.88 3.46
CA ALA A 130 12.86 1.64 4.51
C ALA A 130 14.18 0.99 4.98
N GLY A 131 14.55 -0.18 4.46
CA GLY A 131 15.76 -0.89 4.87
C GLY A 131 15.75 -1.37 6.32
N MET A 132 14.58 -1.60 6.89
CA MET A 132 14.39 -2.15 8.24
C MET A 132 13.38 -3.30 8.18
N GLU A 133 13.63 -4.36 8.96
CA GLU A 133 12.71 -5.46 9.14
C GLU A 133 11.34 -4.97 9.61
N HIS A 134 10.28 -5.61 9.14
CA HIS A 134 8.93 -5.27 9.54
C HIS A 134 8.17 -6.50 10.01
N ARG A 135 7.84 -6.55 11.28
CA ARG A 135 7.06 -7.61 11.92
C ARG A 135 5.59 -7.21 11.95
N ILE A 136 4.71 -8.04 11.41
CA ILE A 136 3.28 -7.76 11.27
C ILE A 136 2.49 -8.79 12.06
N PRO A 137 1.78 -8.39 13.12
CA PRO A 137 0.88 -9.28 13.84
C PRO A 137 -0.27 -9.72 12.92
N LEU A 138 -0.51 -11.02 12.86
CA LEU A 138 -1.54 -11.62 12.03
C LEU A 138 -2.84 -11.77 12.82
N SER A 139 -3.92 -11.17 12.29
CA SER A 139 -5.26 -11.39 12.80
C SER A 139 -5.73 -12.82 12.52
N GLN A 140 -6.79 -13.28 13.23
CA GLN A 140 -7.36 -14.59 13.00
C GLN A 140 -7.76 -14.79 11.53
N ARG A 141 -8.38 -13.78 10.91
CA ARG A 141 -8.76 -13.86 9.50
C ARG A 141 -7.56 -13.95 8.56
N ALA A 142 -6.48 -13.24 8.83
CA ALA A 142 -5.25 -13.34 8.06
C ALA A 142 -4.63 -14.76 8.15
N LEU A 143 -4.66 -15.39 9.34
CA LEU A 143 -4.22 -16.77 9.53
C LEU A 143 -5.09 -17.77 8.78
N GLU A 144 -6.40 -17.56 8.71
CA GLU A 144 -7.31 -18.39 7.92
C GLU A 144 -6.98 -18.33 6.42
N ILE A 145 -6.69 -17.11 5.90
CA ILE A 145 -6.23 -16.94 4.52
C ILE A 145 -4.96 -17.76 4.29
N LEU A 146 -3.95 -17.59 5.15
CA LEU A 146 -2.68 -18.32 5.03
C LEU A 146 -2.89 -19.84 5.13
N SER A 147 -3.76 -20.30 6.03
CA SER A 147 -4.08 -21.73 6.16
C SER A 147 -4.74 -22.31 4.91
N ARG A 148 -5.59 -21.52 4.23
CA ARG A 148 -6.17 -21.92 2.93
C ARG A 148 -5.10 -21.96 1.85
N MET A 149 -4.22 -20.97 1.80
CA MET A 149 -3.11 -20.94 0.84
C MET A 149 -2.11 -22.07 1.06
N ALA A 150 -1.88 -22.49 2.33
CA ALA A 150 -1.01 -23.61 2.65
C ALA A 150 -1.51 -24.94 2.05
N LYS A 151 -2.84 -25.13 1.88
CA LYS A 151 -3.41 -26.34 1.26
C LYS A 151 -3.05 -26.46 -0.23
N ILE A 152 -2.74 -25.36 -0.90
CA ILE A 152 -2.37 -25.32 -2.32
C ILE A 152 -0.90 -24.93 -2.52
N LYS A 153 -0.09 -25.03 -1.46
CA LYS A 153 1.35 -24.70 -1.51
C LYS A 153 2.06 -25.58 -2.53
N ASN A 154 2.72 -24.93 -3.50
CA ASN A 154 3.48 -25.57 -4.56
C ASN A 154 4.86 -24.93 -4.79
N SER A 155 5.21 -23.93 -4.01
CA SER A 155 6.46 -23.17 -4.12
C SER A 155 6.80 -22.49 -2.78
N GLU A 156 7.88 -21.72 -2.76
CA GLU A 156 8.25 -20.85 -1.64
C GLU A 156 7.25 -19.69 -1.38
N TRP A 157 6.53 -19.30 -2.44
CA TRP A 157 5.60 -18.15 -2.39
C TRP A 157 4.28 -18.50 -1.70
N VAL A 158 3.83 -17.64 -0.81
CA VAL A 158 2.51 -17.75 -0.20
C VAL A 158 1.41 -17.62 -1.26
N TYR A 159 1.61 -16.72 -2.21
CA TYR A 159 0.66 -16.44 -3.29
C TYR A 159 1.28 -16.77 -4.65
N PRO A 160 1.13 -18.01 -5.11
CA PRO A 160 1.73 -18.45 -6.35
C PRO A 160 1.07 -17.81 -7.57
N GLY A 161 1.87 -17.47 -8.55
CA GLY A 161 1.43 -16.98 -9.85
C GLY A 161 1.02 -18.09 -10.81
N LYS A 162 0.66 -17.71 -12.04
CA LYS A 162 0.37 -18.66 -13.12
C LYS A 162 1.59 -19.46 -13.58
N ILE A 163 2.79 -18.91 -13.44
CA ILE A 163 4.04 -19.56 -13.79
C ILE A 163 4.56 -20.26 -12.54
N HIS A 164 4.81 -21.56 -12.65
CA HIS A 164 5.34 -22.36 -11.54
C HIS A 164 6.64 -21.75 -10.99
N GLY A 165 6.78 -21.72 -9.66
CA GLY A 165 7.93 -21.13 -8.97
C GLY A 165 8.01 -19.61 -9.02
N ARG A 166 6.98 -18.92 -9.51
CA ARG A 166 6.89 -17.45 -9.50
C ARG A 166 5.75 -16.98 -8.63
N PRO A 167 5.87 -15.81 -7.96
CA PRO A 167 4.77 -15.19 -7.24
C PRO A 167 3.71 -14.65 -8.21
N LEU A 168 2.60 -14.17 -7.69
CA LEU A 168 1.65 -13.35 -8.46
C LEU A 168 2.37 -12.21 -9.18
N ASN A 169 1.83 -11.82 -10.34
CA ASN A 169 2.31 -10.63 -11.04
C ASN A 169 2.13 -9.37 -10.17
N ASP A 170 3.10 -8.47 -10.24
CA ASP A 170 3.13 -7.22 -9.45
C ASP A 170 1.86 -6.35 -9.64
N ASN A 171 1.19 -6.46 -10.79
CA ASN A 171 -0.03 -5.73 -11.12
C ASN A 171 -1.31 -6.52 -10.82
N ALA A 172 -1.23 -7.80 -10.45
CA ALA A 172 -2.40 -8.68 -10.31
C ALA A 172 -3.49 -8.10 -9.40
N LEU A 173 -3.10 -7.50 -8.26
CA LEU A 173 -4.04 -6.92 -7.31
C LEU A 173 -4.68 -5.64 -7.85
N ILE A 174 -3.91 -4.78 -8.52
CA ILE A 174 -4.45 -3.53 -9.07
C ILE A 174 -5.37 -3.82 -10.27
N ASP A 175 -5.08 -4.84 -11.08
CA ASP A 175 -5.92 -5.24 -12.20
C ASP A 175 -7.22 -5.88 -11.71
N ALA A 176 -7.18 -6.68 -10.64
CA ALA A 176 -8.39 -7.21 -10.00
C ALA A 176 -9.22 -6.08 -9.39
N LEU A 177 -8.59 -5.16 -8.69
CA LEU A 177 -9.25 -4.04 -8.04
C LEU A 177 -9.92 -3.11 -9.06
N ARG A 178 -9.25 -2.79 -10.17
CA ARG A 178 -9.83 -1.95 -11.24
C ARG A 178 -11.08 -2.54 -11.88
N ARG A 179 -11.20 -3.86 -11.93
CA ARG A 179 -12.43 -4.53 -12.42
C ARG A 179 -13.58 -4.43 -11.43
N MET A 180 -13.28 -4.34 -10.13
CA MET A 180 -14.29 -4.25 -9.08
C MET A 180 -14.67 -2.80 -8.77
N GLU A 181 -13.68 -1.94 -8.63
CA GLU A 181 -13.78 -0.53 -8.22
C GLU A 181 -12.67 0.26 -8.93
N PRO A 182 -12.94 0.83 -10.11
CA PRO A 182 -11.90 1.43 -10.98
C PRO A 182 -11.19 2.64 -10.35
N ASP A 183 -11.85 3.34 -9.45
CA ASP A 183 -11.33 4.56 -8.83
C ASP A 183 -10.52 4.31 -7.56
N ILE A 184 -10.45 3.06 -7.06
CA ILE A 184 -9.75 2.71 -5.83
C ILE A 184 -8.40 2.08 -6.14
N THR A 185 -7.42 2.31 -5.28
CA THR A 185 -6.09 1.68 -5.36
C THR A 185 -5.81 0.84 -4.11
N THR A 186 -4.94 -0.15 -4.22
CA THR A 186 -4.47 -0.92 -3.06
C THR A 186 -3.84 -0.01 -2.00
N HIS A 187 -3.17 1.07 -2.40
CA HIS A 187 -2.63 2.07 -1.48
C HIS A 187 -3.74 2.84 -0.74
N GLY A 188 -4.91 3.01 -1.36
CA GLY A 188 -6.09 3.65 -0.75
C GLY A 188 -6.56 2.94 0.52
N PHE A 189 -6.44 1.60 0.61
CA PHE A 189 -6.78 0.86 1.82
C PHE A 189 -5.82 1.16 2.99
N ARG A 190 -4.57 1.46 2.72
CA ARG A 190 -3.63 1.90 3.77
C ARG A 190 -4.01 3.29 4.30
N SER A 191 -4.48 4.17 3.41
CA SER A 191 -5.04 5.47 3.82
C SER A 191 -6.32 5.29 4.63
N ALA A 192 -7.20 4.37 4.24
CA ALA A 192 -8.40 4.01 5.00
C ALA A 192 -8.05 3.50 6.40
N PHE A 193 -7.08 2.58 6.52
CA PHE A 193 -6.57 2.10 7.80
C PHE A 193 -6.05 3.27 8.67
N ARG A 194 -5.24 4.16 8.11
CA ARG A 194 -4.67 5.29 8.84
C ARG A 194 -5.74 6.26 9.35
N THR A 195 -6.73 6.57 8.50
CA THR A 195 -7.88 7.42 8.88
C THR A 195 -8.73 6.75 9.95
N TRP A 196 -8.99 5.44 9.81
CA TRP A 196 -9.71 4.67 10.82
C TRP A 196 -8.98 4.66 12.17
N CYS A 197 -7.66 4.48 12.19
CA CYS A 197 -6.87 4.57 13.41
C CYS A 197 -7.08 5.92 14.11
N TYR A 198 -7.01 7.01 13.34
CA TYR A 198 -7.14 8.36 13.87
C TYR A 198 -8.54 8.65 14.42
N GLU A 199 -9.60 8.23 13.70
CA GLU A 199 -10.97 8.58 14.03
C GLU A 199 -11.62 7.61 15.03
N HIS A 200 -11.22 6.34 15.06
CA HIS A 200 -11.92 5.28 15.78
C HIS A 200 -11.11 4.59 16.88
N THR A 201 -9.84 4.92 17.00
CA THR A 201 -9.01 4.31 18.06
C THR A 201 -8.38 5.37 18.95
N LYS A 202 -8.01 4.96 20.16
CA LYS A 202 -7.18 5.77 21.08
C LYS A 202 -5.69 5.42 20.95
N VAL A 203 -5.32 4.72 19.89
CA VAL A 203 -3.94 4.28 19.65
C VAL A 203 -3.09 5.50 19.32
N ARG A 204 -1.90 5.57 19.93
CA ARG A 204 -0.94 6.62 19.63
C ARG A 204 -0.55 6.61 18.15
N ASP A 205 -0.37 7.77 17.56
CA ASP A 205 -0.01 7.93 16.14
C ASP A 205 1.21 7.09 15.74
N GLU A 206 2.20 7.01 16.64
CA GLU A 206 3.42 6.23 16.41
C GLU A 206 3.13 4.74 16.18
N ILE A 207 2.13 4.18 16.84
CA ILE A 207 1.75 2.77 16.68
C ILE A 207 1.07 2.55 15.31
N ALA A 208 0.19 3.44 14.91
CA ALA A 208 -0.44 3.39 13.59
C ALA A 208 0.58 3.55 12.46
N GLU A 209 1.54 4.47 12.60
CA GLU A 209 2.62 4.67 11.65
C GLU A 209 3.58 3.45 11.62
N ALA A 210 3.90 2.86 12.79
CA ALA A 210 4.70 1.65 12.88
C ALA A 210 3.99 0.46 12.20
N ALA A 211 2.66 0.33 12.34
CA ALA A 211 1.89 -0.69 11.63
C ALA A 211 1.97 -0.55 10.10
N LEU A 212 2.11 0.68 9.61
CA LEU A 212 2.29 0.99 8.19
C LEU A 212 3.75 0.91 7.72
N ALA A 213 4.70 0.56 8.56
CA ALA A 213 6.14 0.66 8.27
C ALA A 213 6.53 2.04 7.71
N HIS A 214 5.95 3.10 8.28
CA HIS A 214 6.34 4.47 8.00
C HIS A 214 7.46 4.88 8.94
N THR A 215 8.43 5.62 8.43
CA THR A 215 9.48 6.22 9.26
C THR A 215 8.88 7.35 10.10
N VAL A 216 8.71 7.12 11.40
CA VAL A 216 8.16 8.11 12.32
C VAL A 216 9.26 9.04 12.82
N GLY A 217 9.06 10.33 12.64
CA GLY A 217 9.86 11.38 13.29
C GLY A 217 11.30 11.52 12.81
N ASN A 218 12.03 12.43 13.48
CA ASN A 218 13.46 12.64 13.26
C ASN A 218 14.29 11.51 13.93
N GLN A 219 15.57 11.46 13.63
CA GLN A 219 16.50 10.42 14.10
C GLN A 219 16.56 10.30 15.64
N VAL A 220 16.32 11.39 16.37
CA VAL A 220 16.30 11.45 17.83
C VAL A 220 15.08 10.69 18.39
N ARG A 221 13.89 10.90 17.82
CA ARG A 221 12.64 10.22 18.27
C ARG A 221 12.70 8.72 18.04
N ARG A 222 13.35 8.26 16.96
CA ARG A 222 13.61 6.83 16.67
C ARG A 222 14.52 6.16 17.70
N ALA A 223 15.50 6.88 18.25
CA ALA A 223 16.39 6.36 19.27
C ALA A 223 15.68 6.10 20.61
N TYR A 224 14.59 6.83 20.91
CA TYR A 224 13.77 6.62 22.10
C TYR A 224 12.77 5.46 21.98
N LEU A 225 12.32 5.13 20.77
CA LEU A 225 11.43 4.00 20.52
C LEU A 225 12.26 2.72 20.33
N ARG A 226 12.77 2.16 21.44
CA ARG A 226 13.63 0.95 21.45
C ARG A 226 12.93 -0.34 21.03
N GLY A 227 11.62 -0.32 20.76
CA GLY A 227 10.83 -1.48 20.31
C GLY A 227 9.92 -1.10 19.15
N ASP A 228 9.46 -2.11 18.42
CA ASP A 228 8.50 -1.95 17.33
C ASP A 228 7.04 -1.93 17.80
N ALA A 229 6.81 -1.84 19.11
CA ALA A 229 5.49 -1.85 19.76
C ALA A 229 4.60 -3.02 19.29
N LEU A 230 5.18 -4.22 19.17
CA LEU A 230 4.53 -5.39 18.59
C LEU A 230 3.20 -5.72 19.27
N GLU A 231 3.13 -5.71 20.60
CA GLU A 231 1.91 -6.07 21.33
C GLU A 231 0.79 -5.03 21.17
N GLU A 232 1.14 -3.73 21.17
CA GLU A 232 0.16 -2.67 20.90
C GLU A 232 -0.36 -2.78 19.45
N ARG A 233 0.53 -3.10 18.49
CA ARG A 233 0.14 -3.36 17.08
C ARG A 233 -0.69 -4.63 16.94
N ARG A 234 -0.47 -5.66 17.76
CA ARG A 234 -1.28 -6.88 17.77
C ARG A 234 -2.74 -6.55 18.08
N GLY A 235 -2.98 -5.77 19.12
CA GLY A 235 -4.31 -5.27 19.45
C GLY A 235 -4.93 -4.45 18.33
N LEU A 236 -4.16 -3.50 17.77
CA LEU A 236 -4.61 -2.64 16.67
C LEU A 236 -5.00 -3.44 15.42
N MET A 237 -4.17 -4.38 14.98
CA MET A 237 -4.43 -5.20 13.78
C MET A 237 -5.63 -6.14 13.98
N SER A 238 -5.84 -6.64 15.20
CA SER A 238 -7.04 -7.42 15.55
C SER A 238 -8.32 -6.58 15.45
N LEU A 239 -8.31 -5.35 15.99
CA LEU A 239 -9.43 -4.41 15.89
C LEU A 239 -9.71 -4.01 14.43
N TRP A 240 -8.67 -3.78 13.64
CA TRP A 240 -8.81 -3.50 12.22
C TRP A 240 -9.46 -4.67 11.46
N ALA A 241 -9.03 -5.89 11.74
CA ALA A 241 -9.62 -7.08 11.12
C ALA A 241 -11.11 -7.23 11.48
N VAL A 242 -11.48 -6.97 12.73
CA VAL A 242 -12.90 -6.94 13.15
C VAL A 242 -13.67 -5.85 12.42
N HIS A 243 -13.08 -4.65 12.25
CA HIS A 243 -13.69 -3.57 11.48
C HIS A 243 -13.90 -3.95 10.00
N CYS A 244 -12.96 -4.69 9.40
CA CYS A 244 -13.04 -5.13 8.00
C CYS A 244 -14.09 -6.24 7.78
N GLU A 245 -14.53 -6.96 8.81
CA GLU A 245 -15.53 -8.02 8.64
C GLU A 245 -16.84 -7.45 8.12
N PRO A 246 -17.43 -8.09 7.08
CA PRO A 246 -18.76 -7.72 6.61
C PRO A 246 -19.75 -7.77 7.76
N ARG A 247 -20.49 -6.70 7.94
CA ARG A 247 -21.59 -6.72 8.89
C ARG A 247 -22.57 -7.78 8.44
N ARG A 248 -22.83 -8.77 9.27
CA ARG A 248 -23.98 -9.63 9.09
C ARG A 248 -25.18 -8.71 9.31
N ASP A 249 -25.97 -8.49 8.26
CA ASP A 249 -27.28 -7.87 8.40
C ASP A 249 -28.16 -8.83 9.19
N ASN A 250 -27.98 -8.85 10.50
CA ASN A 250 -29.02 -9.34 11.39
C ASN A 250 -30.11 -8.25 11.39
N VAL A 251 -30.81 -8.12 10.26
CA VAL A 251 -32.15 -7.57 10.24
C VAL A 251 -33.01 -8.62 10.93
N VAL A 252 -33.00 -8.63 12.26
CA VAL A 252 -34.11 -9.13 13.01
C VAL A 252 -35.20 -8.10 12.76
N SER A 253 -36.05 -8.38 11.77
CA SER A 253 -37.35 -7.74 11.65
C SER A 253 -38.08 -8.07 12.94
N ILE A 254 -38.03 -7.15 13.91
CA ILE A 254 -38.96 -7.16 15.01
C ILE A 254 -40.31 -6.83 14.38
N GLY A 255 -41.00 -7.89 13.97
CA GLY A 255 -42.38 -7.81 13.47
C GLY A 255 -43.29 -7.32 14.58
N GLY A 256 -43.32 -6.01 14.79
CA GLY A 256 -44.39 -5.34 15.50
C GLY A 256 -45.61 -5.31 14.61
N LYS A 257 -46.61 -6.18 14.87
CA LYS A 257 -47.96 -6.01 14.34
C LYS A 257 -48.49 -4.64 14.84
N PRO A 258 -49.11 -3.83 13.98
CA PRO A 258 -49.80 -2.62 14.47
C PRO A 258 -50.96 -3.07 15.37
N ILE A 259 -51.04 -2.46 16.54
CA ILE A 259 -52.18 -2.54 17.45
C ILE A 259 -53.31 -1.76 16.79
N PRO A 260 -54.51 -2.39 16.53
CA PRO A 260 -55.65 -1.63 16.06
C PRO A 260 -56.18 -0.69 17.11
N ALA A 261 -56.65 0.50 16.65
CA ALA A 261 -57.17 1.57 17.43
C ALA A 261 -58.50 1.19 18.13
#